data_f8db1a9a3a32e79ed8fa55ffbc7f22ce
#
_entry.id   f8db1a9a3a32e79ed8fa55ffbc7f22ce
#
_cell.length_a   1.000
_cell.length_b   1.000
_cell.length_c   1.000
_cell.angle_alpha   90.00
_cell.angle_beta   90.00
_cell.angle_gamma   90.00
#
_symmetry.space_group_name_H-M   'P 1'
#
loop_
_entity.id
_entity.type
_entity.pdbx_description
1 polymer ?
#
loop_
_entity_poly.entity_id
_entity_poly.type
_entity_poly.pdbx_seq_one_letter_code
_entity_poly.pdbx_strand_id
1 'polypeptide(L)'
;MWLFRSQMLREIDATGLGRFGAGLDLQGAHQPWIVERQGLKIAFLGYNEFFPRSFEADYDRPGIAWSDDDQVVLDIQWARARWGADVVIPFMHWGVEYEPLASDRQRQLAQRMIDAGADAVVGTHPHVTQQVETYKGKPIFYSLGNFVFDGFTRVEHNTGWLLSLRVDRQGVRDWRIHKARLDKEGSPHPAP
;
A
#
# COMPACT_ATOMS: atom_id res chain seq x y z
N MET A 1 10.41 -10.82 20.57
CA MET A 1 9.68 -10.37 19.39
C MET A 1 9.90 -8.87 19.09
N TRP A 2 9.90 -7.95 20.04
CA TRP A 2 10.09 -6.51 19.86
C TRP A 2 11.46 -6.12 19.33
N LEU A 3 12.52 -6.74 19.85
CA LEU A 3 13.90 -6.53 19.40
C LEU A 3 14.08 -6.85 17.90
N PHE A 4 13.41 -7.88 17.41
CA PHE A 4 13.47 -8.27 16.01
C PHE A 4 12.84 -7.21 15.09
N ARG A 5 11.66 -6.67 15.44
CA ARG A 5 10.99 -5.63 14.63
C ARG A 5 11.82 -4.36 14.56
N SER A 6 12.33 -3.87 15.69
CA SER A 6 13.17 -2.69 15.71
C SER A 6 14.51 -2.89 14.99
N GLN A 7 15.06 -4.10 15.02
CA GLN A 7 16.28 -4.44 14.29
C GLN A 7 16.01 -4.42 12.78
N MET A 8 14.94 -5.06 12.31
CA MET A 8 14.54 -5.07 10.89
C MET A 8 14.36 -3.64 10.35
N LEU A 9 13.69 -2.76 11.09
CA LEU A 9 13.51 -1.37 10.67
C LEU A 9 14.85 -0.63 10.57
N ARG A 10 15.75 -0.81 11.53
CA ARG A 10 17.11 -0.21 11.49
C ARG A 10 17.94 -0.75 10.32
N GLU A 11 17.84 -2.04 10.01
CA GLU A 11 18.53 -2.62 8.85
C GLU A 11 18.02 -2.02 7.54
N ILE A 12 16.72 -1.85 7.38
CA ILE A 12 16.14 -1.16 6.22
C ILE A 12 16.63 0.28 6.14
N ASP A 13 16.58 1.02 7.24
CA ASP A 13 17.05 2.41 7.29
C ASP A 13 18.56 2.52 6.93
N ALA A 14 19.37 1.54 7.34
CA ALA A 14 20.81 1.48 7.03
C ALA A 14 21.10 1.24 5.54
N THR A 15 20.15 0.67 4.78
CA THR A 15 20.31 0.51 3.31
C THR A 15 20.04 1.81 2.53
N GLY A 16 19.48 2.82 3.17
CA GLY A 16 19.01 4.05 2.50
C GLY A 16 17.70 3.87 1.72
N LEU A 17 17.05 2.71 1.82
CA LEU A 17 15.73 2.50 1.24
C LEU A 17 14.67 3.25 2.05
N GLY A 18 13.71 3.85 1.35
CA GLY A 18 12.53 4.40 1.98
C GLY A 18 11.57 3.32 2.45
N ARG A 19 10.84 3.58 3.53
CA ARG A 19 9.80 2.70 4.07
C ARG A 19 8.58 3.50 4.50
N PHE A 20 7.44 2.84 4.55
CA PHE A 20 6.18 3.39 5.02
C PHE A 20 5.32 2.27 5.62
N GLY A 21 4.34 2.64 6.45
CA GLY A 21 3.42 1.69 7.09
C GLY A 21 4.02 0.89 8.24
N ALA A 22 5.27 1.19 8.66
CA ALA A 22 5.90 0.60 9.82
C ALA A 22 6.84 1.60 10.49
N GLY A 23 6.93 1.55 11.82
CA GLY A 23 7.73 2.49 12.61
C GLY A 23 8.27 1.90 13.90
N LEU A 24 9.19 2.64 14.54
CA LEU A 24 9.70 2.30 15.86
C LEU A 24 8.66 2.57 16.97
N ASP A 25 7.67 3.39 16.66
CA ASP A 25 6.51 3.75 17.47
C ASP A 25 5.29 4.01 16.58
N LEU A 26 4.16 4.32 17.20
CA LEU A 26 2.90 4.60 16.51
C LEU A 26 3.04 5.79 15.54
N GLN A 27 3.69 6.88 15.96
CA GLN A 27 3.86 8.05 15.12
C GLN A 27 4.69 7.72 13.88
N GLY A 28 5.81 7.02 14.05
CA GLY A 28 6.69 6.61 12.95
C GLY A 28 6.02 5.65 11.98
N ALA A 29 5.12 4.76 12.46
CA ALA A 29 4.39 3.84 11.60
C ALA A 29 3.40 4.56 10.67
N HIS A 30 2.81 5.66 11.12
CA HIS A 30 1.83 6.47 10.39
C HIS A 30 2.46 7.61 9.56
N GLN A 31 3.80 7.80 9.64
CA GLN A 31 4.45 8.81 8.80
C GLN A 31 4.50 8.38 7.33
N PRO A 32 4.26 9.33 6.40
CA PRO A 32 4.44 9.05 4.98
C PRO A 32 5.92 8.94 4.62
N TRP A 33 6.23 8.08 3.67
CA TRP A 33 7.47 8.17 2.92
C TRP A 33 7.31 9.17 1.79
N ILE A 34 8.11 10.23 1.80
CA ILE A 34 8.09 11.27 0.78
C ILE A 34 9.17 10.99 -0.27
N VAL A 35 8.75 10.83 -1.51
CA VAL A 35 9.62 10.76 -2.68
C VAL A 35 9.57 12.10 -3.40
N GLU A 36 10.71 12.77 -3.50
CA GLU A 36 10.81 14.00 -4.27
C GLU A 36 11.47 13.72 -5.62
N ARG A 37 10.75 14.02 -6.70
CA ARG A 37 11.22 13.79 -8.07
C ARG A 37 10.77 14.92 -8.99
N GLN A 38 11.72 15.58 -9.67
CA GLN A 38 11.44 16.69 -10.60
C GLN A 38 10.58 17.81 -9.99
N GLY A 39 10.81 18.11 -8.70
CA GLY A 39 10.04 19.12 -7.96
C GLY A 39 8.61 18.69 -7.60
N LEU A 40 8.28 17.40 -7.73
CA LEU A 40 7.02 16.79 -7.31
C LEU A 40 7.25 15.98 -6.03
N LYS A 41 6.45 16.20 -5.01
CA LYS A 41 6.45 15.45 -3.75
C LYS A 41 5.34 14.42 -3.75
N ILE A 42 5.71 13.15 -3.70
CA ILE A 42 4.78 12.01 -3.66
C ILE A 42 4.86 11.38 -2.28
N ALA A 43 3.74 11.29 -1.57
CA ALA A 43 3.61 10.63 -0.29
C ALA A 43 3.08 9.22 -0.45
N PHE A 44 3.78 8.25 0.09
CA PHE A 44 3.29 6.87 0.26
C PHE A 44 2.95 6.65 1.73
N LEU A 45 1.76 6.12 1.98
CA LEU A 45 1.28 5.70 3.29
C LEU A 45 0.97 4.19 3.24
N GLY A 46 1.20 3.45 4.30
CA GLY A 46 0.94 2.02 4.33
C GLY A 46 0.10 1.63 5.53
N TYR A 47 -0.84 0.70 5.33
CA TYR A 47 -1.75 0.25 6.40
C TYR A 47 -2.03 -1.24 6.28
N ASN A 48 -2.29 -1.86 7.44
CA ASN A 48 -2.67 -3.26 7.55
C ASN A 48 -4.03 -3.41 8.23
N GLU A 49 -4.86 -4.30 7.68
CA GLU A 49 -6.12 -4.78 8.30
C GLU A 49 -6.07 -6.27 8.67
N PHE A 50 -4.99 -6.97 8.36
CA PHE A 50 -4.91 -8.40 8.60
C PHE A 50 -4.49 -8.71 10.04
N PHE A 51 -5.32 -9.50 10.74
CA PHE A 51 -5.08 -9.91 12.11
C PHE A 51 -3.90 -10.89 12.25
N PRO A 52 -3.22 -10.96 13.40
CA PRO A 52 -3.59 -10.33 14.68
C PRO A 52 -3.10 -8.88 14.81
N ARG A 53 -3.91 -8.02 15.43
CA ARG A 53 -3.59 -6.61 15.72
C ARG A 53 -2.38 -6.44 16.67
N SER A 54 -1.86 -7.52 17.23
CA SER A 54 -0.62 -7.52 18.02
C SER A 54 0.63 -7.07 17.26
N PHE A 55 0.57 -6.96 15.93
CA PHE A 55 1.64 -6.39 15.10
C PHE A 55 1.60 -4.86 15.01
N GLU A 56 0.51 -4.24 15.44
CA GLU A 56 0.36 -2.79 15.45
C GLU A 56 1.44 -2.11 16.30
N ALA A 57 1.91 -0.96 15.82
CA ALA A 57 2.78 -0.07 16.56
C ALA A 57 2.02 0.56 17.75
N ASP A 58 2.75 0.93 18.80
CA ASP A 58 2.21 1.67 19.94
C ASP A 58 3.17 2.81 20.31
N TYR A 59 2.86 3.61 21.30
CA TYR A 59 3.66 4.79 21.68
C TYR A 59 5.13 4.46 21.94
N ASP A 60 5.42 3.29 22.48
CA ASP A 60 6.77 2.82 22.82
C ASP A 60 7.13 1.47 22.17
N ARG A 61 6.33 1.03 21.19
CA ARG A 61 6.45 -0.28 20.59
C ARG A 61 6.53 -0.23 19.07
N PRO A 62 7.60 -0.81 18.46
CA PRO A 62 7.71 -0.92 17.03
C PRO A 62 6.65 -1.86 16.43
N GLY A 63 6.12 -1.46 15.28
CA GLY A 63 5.09 -2.22 14.59
C GLY A 63 4.66 -1.58 13.29
N ILE A 64 3.50 -2.03 12.81
CA ILE A 64 2.86 -1.57 11.58
C ILE A 64 1.72 -0.59 11.87
N ALA A 65 1.39 0.27 10.92
CA ALA A 65 0.23 1.13 11.00
C ALA A 65 -1.04 0.30 10.78
N TRP A 66 -1.99 0.39 11.71
CA TRP A 66 -3.30 -0.20 11.54
C TRP A 66 -4.23 0.76 10.80
N SER A 67 -5.17 0.23 10.01
CA SER A 67 -6.06 1.04 9.18
C SER A 67 -7.32 1.47 9.93
N ASP A 68 -7.17 2.15 11.07
CA ASP A 68 -8.32 2.83 11.68
C ASP A 68 -8.78 3.98 10.77
N ASP A 69 -10.04 3.97 10.38
CA ASP A 69 -10.61 4.85 9.34
C ASP A 69 -10.32 6.33 9.57
N ASP A 70 -10.51 6.81 10.79
CA ASP A 70 -10.30 8.23 11.09
C ASP A 70 -8.80 8.58 11.10
N GLN A 71 -7.94 7.67 11.57
CA GLN A 71 -6.50 7.86 11.52
C GLN A 71 -5.98 7.89 10.08
N VAL A 72 -6.46 6.97 9.23
CA VAL A 72 -6.10 6.94 7.80
C VAL A 72 -6.49 8.25 7.10
N VAL A 73 -7.69 8.78 7.39
CA VAL A 73 -8.14 10.08 6.87
C VAL A 73 -7.23 11.22 7.31
N LEU A 74 -6.88 11.26 8.61
CA LEU A 74 -5.97 12.27 9.17
C LEU A 74 -4.57 12.19 8.54
N ASP A 75 -4.02 11.02 8.39
CA ASP A 75 -2.69 10.81 7.80
C ASP A 75 -2.62 11.32 6.35
N ILE A 76 -3.67 11.05 5.54
CA ILE A 76 -3.77 11.55 4.17
C ILE A 76 -3.84 13.09 4.15
N GLN A 77 -4.65 13.69 5.02
CA GLN A 77 -4.74 15.13 5.14
C GLN A 77 -3.41 15.75 5.61
N TRP A 78 -2.73 15.13 6.58
CA TRP A 78 -1.43 15.59 7.05
C TRP A 78 -0.32 15.41 6.02
N ALA A 79 -0.36 14.37 5.18
CA ALA A 79 0.58 14.22 4.08
C ALA A 79 0.58 15.46 3.19
N ARG A 80 -0.58 16.04 2.93
CA ARG A 80 -0.69 17.30 2.18
C ARG A 80 -0.34 18.53 3.03
N ALA A 81 -0.95 18.68 4.20
CA ALA A 81 -0.87 19.92 4.98
C ALA A 81 0.50 20.11 5.67
N ARG A 82 1.09 19.04 6.18
CA ARG A 82 2.35 19.10 6.96
C ARG A 82 3.57 18.72 6.15
N TRP A 83 3.45 17.77 5.21
CA TRP A 83 4.57 17.29 4.41
C TRP A 83 4.63 17.95 3.02
N GLY A 84 3.57 18.67 2.64
CA GLY A 84 3.50 19.37 1.36
C GLY A 84 3.45 18.44 0.16
N ALA A 85 2.84 17.25 0.32
CA ALA A 85 2.72 16.29 -0.76
C ALA A 85 1.81 16.80 -1.88
N ASP A 86 2.31 16.79 -3.11
CA ASP A 86 1.51 17.06 -4.31
C ASP A 86 0.63 15.87 -4.69
N VAL A 87 1.10 14.64 -4.41
CA VAL A 87 0.39 13.38 -4.69
C VAL A 87 0.43 12.50 -3.45
N VAL A 88 -0.70 11.87 -3.10
CA VAL A 88 -0.82 10.97 -1.95
C VAL A 88 -1.37 9.62 -2.39
N ILE A 89 -0.62 8.54 -2.12
CA ILE A 89 -0.96 7.17 -2.53
C ILE A 89 -0.92 6.26 -1.30
N PRO A 90 -2.06 5.97 -0.66
CA PRO A 90 -2.17 4.92 0.35
C PRO A 90 -1.97 3.53 -0.26
N PHE A 91 -1.24 2.68 0.46
CA PHE A 91 -1.00 1.29 0.12
C PHE A 91 -1.56 0.40 1.22
N MET A 92 -2.47 -0.52 0.86
CA MET A 92 -3.28 -1.29 1.80
C MET A 92 -2.94 -2.78 1.76
N HIS A 93 -2.82 -3.37 2.93
CA HIS A 93 -2.80 -4.82 3.12
C HIS A 93 -4.12 -5.24 3.77
N TRP A 94 -5.11 -5.63 2.97
CA TRP A 94 -6.51 -5.76 3.37
C TRP A 94 -7.30 -6.83 2.60
N GLY A 95 -8.56 -7.01 2.99
CA GLY A 95 -9.50 -7.90 2.29
C GLY A 95 -9.43 -9.33 2.81
N VAL A 96 -9.96 -10.25 2.01
CA VAL A 96 -10.02 -11.68 2.33
C VAL A 96 -9.18 -12.45 1.33
N GLU A 97 -8.36 -13.38 1.81
CA GLU A 97 -7.52 -14.24 0.97
C GLU A 97 -8.35 -14.99 -0.07
N TYR A 98 -7.87 -14.97 -1.31
CA TYR A 98 -8.42 -15.70 -2.46
C TYR A 98 -9.78 -15.20 -2.97
N GLU A 99 -10.31 -14.12 -2.39
CA GLU A 99 -11.53 -13.50 -2.89
C GLU A 99 -11.25 -12.63 -4.12
N PRO A 100 -11.84 -12.92 -5.28
CA PRO A 100 -11.54 -12.21 -6.54
C PRO A 100 -12.18 -10.82 -6.62
N LEU A 101 -13.11 -10.50 -5.73
CA LEU A 101 -13.81 -9.23 -5.69
C LEU A 101 -13.54 -8.51 -4.37
N ALA A 102 -13.37 -7.20 -4.45
CA ALA A 102 -13.24 -6.37 -3.25
C ALA A 102 -14.52 -6.40 -2.42
N SER A 103 -14.35 -6.54 -1.11
CA SER A 103 -15.43 -6.46 -0.13
C SER A 103 -16.00 -5.04 -0.02
N ASP A 104 -17.19 -4.92 0.57
CA ASP A 104 -17.79 -3.61 0.87
C ASP A 104 -16.90 -2.78 1.81
N ARG A 105 -16.22 -3.44 2.75
CA ARG A 105 -15.24 -2.80 3.63
C ARG A 105 -14.10 -2.15 2.84
N GLN A 106 -13.50 -2.86 1.90
CA GLN A 106 -12.44 -2.33 1.05
C GLN A 106 -12.96 -1.13 0.23
N ARG A 107 -14.16 -1.23 -0.35
CA ARG A 107 -14.77 -0.15 -1.15
C ARG A 107 -15.03 1.11 -0.31
N GLN A 108 -15.64 0.96 0.85
CA GLN A 108 -15.97 2.07 1.74
C GLN A 108 -14.70 2.81 2.19
N LEU A 109 -13.68 2.08 2.64
CA LEU A 109 -12.43 2.69 3.09
C LEU A 109 -11.67 3.36 1.93
N ALA A 110 -11.59 2.72 0.76
CA ALA A 110 -10.97 3.32 -0.41
C ALA A 110 -11.63 4.64 -0.81
N GLN A 111 -12.96 4.69 -0.81
CA GLN A 111 -13.70 5.92 -1.11
C GLN A 111 -13.45 7.01 -0.07
N ARG A 112 -13.40 6.66 1.23
CA ARG A 112 -13.02 7.60 2.30
C ARG A 112 -11.60 8.15 2.12
N MET A 113 -10.64 7.32 1.71
CA MET A 113 -9.27 7.75 1.39
C MET A 113 -9.25 8.76 0.24
N ILE A 114 -9.98 8.48 -0.84
CA ILE A 114 -10.10 9.43 -1.97
C ILE A 114 -10.75 10.73 -1.50
N ASP A 115 -11.81 10.66 -0.70
CA ASP A 115 -12.49 11.84 -0.14
C ASP A 115 -11.59 12.66 0.79
N ALA A 116 -10.67 12.00 1.51
CA ALA A 116 -9.66 12.65 2.33
C ALA A 116 -8.53 13.32 1.52
N GLY A 117 -8.43 13.03 0.21
CA GLY A 117 -7.46 13.66 -0.68
C GLY A 117 -6.41 12.71 -1.26
N ALA A 118 -6.57 11.39 -1.19
CA ALA A 118 -5.71 10.46 -1.92
C ALA A 118 -5.91 10.59 -3.45
N ASP A 119 -4.85 10.39 -4.23
CA ASP A 119 -4.85 10.44 -5.69
C ASP A 119 -5.02 9.08 -6.35
N ALA A 120 -4.71 8.04 -5.64
CA ALA A 120 -4.99 6.65 -5.95
C ALA A 120 -5.00 5.84 -4.66
N VAL A 121 -5.60 4.66 -4.67
CA VAL A 121 -5.46 3.65 -3.60
C VAL A 121 -4.92 2.37 -4.23
N VAL A 122 -3.90 1.78 -3.60
CA VAL A 122 -3.28 0.53 -4.06
C VAL A 122 -3.39 -0.50 -2.95
N GLY A 123 -3.89 -1.69 -3.27
CA GLY A 123 -4.10 -2.76 -2.30
C GLY A 123 -3.38 -4.05 -2.66
N THR A 124 -3.17 -4.86 -1.61
CA THR A 124 -2.58 -6.20 -1.65
C THR A 124 -3.25 -7.08 -0.58
N HIS A 125 -2.77 -8.27 -0.35
CA HIS A 125 -3.17 -9.29 0.62
C HIS A 125 -4.05 -10.39 0.05
N PRO A 126 -5.10 -10.18 -0.79
CA PRO A 126 -5.93 -11.28 -1.24
C PRO A 126 -5.21 -12.40 -2.00
N HIS A 127 -3.94 -12.23 -2.36
CA HIS A 127 -3.14 -13.19 -3.15
C HIS A 127 -3.74 -13.53 -4.53
N VAL A 128 -4.71 -12.74 -4.95
CA VAL A 128 -5.29 -12.71 -6.30
C VAL A 128 -5.44 -11.26 -6.73
N THR A 129 -5.46 -11.00 -8.03
CA THR A 129 -5.77 -9.67 -8.53
C THR A 129 -7.27 -9.41 -8.37
N GLN A 130 -7.63 -8.23 -7.89
CA GLN A 130 -9.01 -7.78 -7.80
C GLN A 130 -9.29 -6.66 -8.81
N GLN A 131 -10.55 -6.31 -8.99
CA GLN A 131 -10.96 -5.28 -9.94
C GLN A 131 -10.32 -3.91 -9.68
N VAL A 132 -10.27 -3.09 -10.72
CA VAL A 132 -9.95 -1.67 -10.63
C VAL A 132 -11.24 -0.88 -10.68
N GLU A 133 -11.37 0.11 -9.81
CA GLU A 133 -12.50 1.04 -9.77
C GLU A 133 -12.00 2.47 -10.00
N THR A 134 -12.86 3.32 -10.55
CA THR A 134 -12.62 4.76 -10.59
C THR A 134 -13.69 5.46 -9.75
N TYR A 135 -13.24 6.15 -8.70
CA TYR A 135 -14.12 6.93 -7.82
C TYR A 135 -13.69 8.40 -7.85
N LYS A 136 -14.61 9.30 -8.18
CA LYS A 136 -14.36 10.74 -8.36
C LYS A 136 -13.15 11.05 -9.28
N GLY A 137 -12.98 10.23 -10.34
CA GLY A 137 -11.88 10.37 -11.29
C GLY A 137 -10.53 9.83 -10.80
N LYS A 138 -10.46 9.21 -9.62
CA LYS A 138 -9.24 8.65 -9.03
C LYS A 138 -9.28 7.12 -9.09
N PRO A 139 -8.17 6.45 -9.47
CA PRO A 139 -8.13 4.99 -9.57
C PRO A 139 -7.96 4.32 -8.21
N ILE A 140 -8.64 3.19 -8.03
CA ILE A 140 -8.53 2.30 -6.88
C ILE A 140 -8.18 0.91 -7.41
N PHE A 141 -7.03 0.40 -7.02
CA PHE A 141 -6.54 -0.94 -7.33
C PHE A 141 -6.68 -1.78 -6.06
N TYR A 142 -7.74 -2.58 -5.95
CA TYR A 142 -8.07 -3.28 -4.70
C TYR A 142 -7.07 -4.37 -4.32
N SER A 143 -6.50 -5.09 -5.28
CA SER A 143 -5.38 -6.00 -5.07
C SER A 143 -4.55 -6.16 -6.33
N LEU A 144 -3.24 -6.03 -6.20
CA LEU A 144 -2.28 -6.28 -7.28
C LEU A 144 -1.91 -7.77 -7.42
N GLY A 145 -2.40 -8.65 -6.54
CA GLY A 145 -2.00 -10.06 -6.50
C GLY A 145 -0.57 -10.26 -6.01
N ASN A 146 0.05 -11.36 -6.42
CA ASN A 146 1.41 -11.73 -6.03
C ASN A 146 2.43 -11.31 -7.08
N PHE A 147 3.60 -10.79 -6.65
CA PHE A 147 4.66 -10.36 -7.57
C PHE A 147 5.98 -11.10 -7.35
N VAL A 148 6.40 -11.31 -6.10
CA VAL A 148 7.48 -12.22 -5.71
C VAL A 148 6.93 -13.06 -4.58
N PHE A 149 6.57 -14.30 -4.86
CA PHE A 149 5.95 -15.18 -3.88
C PHE A 149 5.98 -16.63 -4.37
N ASP A 150 6.28 -17.58 -3.49
CA ASP A 150 6.34 -19.01 -3.80
C ASP A 150 5.23 -19.81 -3.09
N GLY A 151 5.13 -21.08 -3.43
CA GLY A 151 4.28 -22.04 -2.73
C GLY A 151 2.84 -22.15 -3.22
N PHE A 152 2.44 -21.41 -4.25
CA PHE A 152 1.12 -21.56 -4.85
C PHE A 152 1.11 -22.51 -6.04
N THR A 153 0.04 -23.31 -6.15
CA THR A 153 -0.17 -24.26 -7.25
C THR A 153 -1.20 -23.77 -8.27
N ARG A 154 -2.08 -22.86 -7.88
CA ARG A 154 -3.12 -22.31 -8.77
C ARG A 154 -2.61 -21.15 -9.57
N VAL A 155 -3.03 -21.08 -10.84
CA VAL A 155 -2.59 -20.02 -11.78
C VAL A 155 -2.99 -18.62 -11.30
N GLU A 156 -4.20 -18.47 -10.76
CA GLU A 156 -4.70 -17.21 -10.23
C GLU A 156 -3.87 -16.66 -9.09
N HIS A 157 -3.28 -17.56 -8.26
CA HIS A 157 -2.39 -17.17 -7.16
C HIS A 157 -0.94 -16.93 -7.61
N ASN A 158 -0.58 -17.41 -8.80
CA ASN A 158 0.72 -17.16 -9.45
C ASN A 158 0.63 -16.02 -10.47
N THR A 159 -0.34 -15.13 -10.31
CA THR A 159 -0.53 -13.96 -11.18
C THR A 159 -0.53 -12.70 -10.34
N GLY A 160 0.15 -11.68 -10.84
CA GLY A 160 0.18 -10.37 -10.22
C GLY A 160 0.32 -9.25 -11.24
N TRP A 161 0.25 -8.02 -10.76
CA TRP A 161 0.33 -6.82 -11.55
C TRP A 161 1.49 -5.94 -11.10
N LEU A 162 2.31 -5.51 -12.05
CA LEU A 162 3.18 -4.36 -11.89
C LEU A 162 2.40 -3.13 -12.35
N LEU A 163 2.15 -2.20 -11.43
CA LEU A 163 1.41 -0.97 -11.69
C LEU A 163 2.37 0.18 -12.02
N SER A 164 2.22 0.79 -13.20
CA SER A 164 2.89 2.03 -13.56
C SER A 164 1.92 3.19 -13.44
N LEU A 165 2.29 4.23 -12.71
CA LEU A 165 1.50 5.46 -12.57
C LEU A 165 2.26 6.63 -13.20
N ARG A 166 1.59 7.44 -14.02
CA ARG A 166 2.05 8.75 -14.45
C ARG A 166 1.37 9.81 -13.60
N VAL A 167 2.15 10.58 -12.88
CA VAL A 167 1.67 11.57 -11.92
C VAL A 167 2.18 12.98 -12.25
N ASP A 168 1.39 13.98 -11.90
CA ASP A 168 1.78 15.39 -11.87
C ASP A 168 1.18 16.07 -10.63
N ARG A 169 1.29 17.40 -10.52
CA ARG A 169 0.75 18.16 -9.37
C ARG A 169 -0.78 18.08 -9.23
N GLN A 170 -1.48 17.58 -10.21
CA GLN A 170 -2.94 17.40 -10.20
C GLN A 170 -3.33 15.95 -9.86
N GLY A 171 -2.35 15.08 -9.54
CA GLY A 171 -2.55 13.69 -9.13
C GLY A 171 -2.17 12.67 -10.20
N VAL A 172 -2.83 11.52 -10.20
CA VAL A 172 -2.62 10.44 -11.18
C VAL A 172 -3.30 10.82 -12.50
N ARG A 173 -2.51 10.91 -13.58
CA ARG A 173 -2.99 11.30 -14.92
C ARG A 173 -3.25 10.11 -15.82
N ASP A 174 -2.49 9.04 -15.62
CA ASP A 174 -2.57 7.82 -16.41
C ASP A 174 -1.98 6.65 -15.63
N TRP A 175 -2.39 5.44 -15.97
CA TRP A 175 -1.86 4.24 -15.36
C TRP A 175 -1.85 3.07 -16.32
N ARG A 176 -0.94 2.12 -16.09
CA ARG A 176 -0.87 0.86 -16.83
C ARG A 176 -0.63 -0.30 -15.90
N ILE A 177 -1.32 -1.40 -16.16
CA ILE A 177 -1.09 -2.69 -15.54
C ILE A 177 -0.24 -3.53 -16.49
N HIS A 178 0.89 -3.99 -15.98
CA HIS A 178 1.72 -4.99 -16.63
C HIS A 178 1.50 -6.31 -15.89
N LYS A 179 0.91 -7.28 -16.56
CA LYS A 179 0.67 -8.59 -15.94
C LYS A 179 1.98 -9.34 -15.77
N ALA A 180 2.11 -10.02 -14.66
CA ALA A 180 3.22 -10.93 -14.36
C ALA A 180 2.68 -12.30 -13.98
N ARG A 181 3.41 -13.33 -14.36
CA ARG A 181 3.20 -14.71 -13.90
C ARG A 181 4.42 -15.17 -13.14
N LEU A 182 4.20 -15.78 -11.98
CA LEU A 182 5.26 -16.35 -11.16
C LEU A 182 5.61 -17.74 -11.69
N ASP A 183 6.89 -18.04 -11.75
CA ASP A 183 7.41 -19.39 -11.98
C ASP A 183 7.36 -20.26 -10.70
N LYS A 184 7.95 -21.42 -10.74
CA LYS A 184 7.98 -22.36 -9.60
C LYS A 184 8.81 -21.86 -8.42
N GLU A 185 9.76 -21.01 -8.70
CA GLU A 185 10.66 -20.37 -7.74
C GLU A 185 10.06 -19.07 -7.16
N GLY A 186 8.86 -18.67 -7.61
CA GLY A 186 8.18 -17.45 -7.19
C GLY A 186 8.69 -16.18 -7.85
N SER A 187 9.45 -16.30 -8.94
CA SER A 187 9.98 -15.16 -9.68
C SER A 187 8.99 -14.67 -10.74
N PRO A 188 8.79 -13.34 -10.88
CA PRO A 188 7.84 -12.79 -11.84
C PRO A 188 8.41 -12.73 -13.26
N HIS A 189 7.61 -13.16 -14.23
CA HIS A 189 7.87 -13.04 -15.65
C HIS A 189 6.73 -12.27 -16.33
N PRO A 190 7.00 -11.47 -17.38
CA PRO A 190 5.95 -10.81 -18.15
C PRO A 190 4.92 -11.81 -18.67
N ALA A 191 3.64 -11.48 -18.54
CA ALA A 191 2.52 -12.27 -19.03
C ALA A 191 1.67 -11.46 -20.02
N PRO A 192 1.04 -12.12 -21.03
CA PRO A 192 0.17 -11.46 -21.98
C PRO A 192 -1.10 -10.85 -21.38
#